data_b356e23532936ca8c686ff9205ec9672
#
_entry.id   b356e23532936ca8c686ff9205ec9672
#
_cell.length_a   1.000
_cell.length_b   1.000
_cell.length_c   1.000
_cell.angle_alpha   90.00
_cell.angle_beta   90.00
_cell.angle_gamma   90.00
#
_symmetry.space_group_name_H-M   'P 1'
#
loop_
_entity.id
_entity.type
_entity.pdbx_description
1 polymer ?
#
loop_
_entity_poly.entity_id
_entity_poly.type
_entity_poly.pdbx_seq_one_letter_code
_entity_poly.pdbx_strand_id
1 'polypeptide(L)'
;MKKSTIVTIILIASVVVLGVIFISWYLRKATPLYIQGTVECTTYKASSKVPGRIEEMKVEEGQHVTKGELLYTLSTPELNAKLQQAEAVKSAASAMDQKALTGARIQQKEAALNLWEKAQAGLLLAQKTFDRVNNLYEQGVVPAQKLDEARANLQAMQATERAAKAQCELVFDGASKEEKEAAAAQVRQAEGAVSEVESYLSDALVYSPVTGEVSTIIAEAGELVGTGYPVVAILDMSDVWVTFNIKEDLMPDIHIGTRMKGYIPALDRSVEF
;
A
#
# COMPACT_ATOMS: atom_id res chain seq x y z
N MET A 1 77.31 -73.71 13.10
CA MET A 1 77.02 -72.25 13.36
C MET A 1 77.33 -71.98 14.83
N LYS A 2 78.15 -71.06 15.15
CA LYS A 2 78.55 -70.71 16.55
C LYS A 2 77.29 -70.14 17.29
N LYS A 3 77.06 -70.56 18.52
CA LYS A 3 75.95 -70.15 19.39
C LYS A 3 75.78 -68.58 19.43
N SER A 4 76.88 -67.85 19.28
CA SER A 4 76.90 -66.43 19.27
C SER A 4 76.19 -65.81 18.01
N THR A 5 76.28 -66.49 16.86
CA THR A 5 75.66 -65.99 15.60
C THR A 5 74.14 -66.16 15.62
N ILE A 6 73.64 -67.18 16.30
CA ILE A 6 72.18 -67.40 16.47
C ILE A 6 71.58 -66.34 17.41
N VAL A 7 72.31 -66.02 18.50
CA VAL A 7 71.85 -64.96 19.43
C VAL A 7 71.76 -63.56 18.76
N THR A 8 72.78 -63.25 17.93
CA THR A 8 72.73 -61.94 17.17
C THR A 8 71.62 -61.88 16.17
N ILE A 9 71.34 -62.99 15.49
CA ILE A 9 70.18 -63.01 14.55
C ILE A 9 68.82 -62.81 15.24
N ILE A 10 68.65 -63.45 16.43
CA ILE A 10 67.46 -63.33 17.24
C ILE A 10 67.30 -61.92 17.77
N LEU A 11 68.38 -61.27 18.16
CA LEU A 11 68.38 -59.86 18.65
C LEU A 11 68.00 -58.88 17.55
N ILE A 12 68.53 -59.04 16.34
CA ILE A 12 68.20 -58.21 15.17
C ILE A 12 66.70 -58.45 14.81
N ALA A 13 66.26 -59.74 14.79
CA ALA A 13 64.84 -59.99 14.49
C ALA A 13 63.89 -59.36 15.51
N SER A 14 64.25 -59.38 16.81
CA SER A 14 63.46 -58.73 17.88
C SER A 14 63.39 -57.21 17.68
N VAL A 15 64.49 -56.56 17.33
CA VAL A 15 64.51 -55.10 17.06
C VAL A 15 63.64 -54.77 15.86
N VAL A 16 63.68 -55.57 14.79
CA VAL A 16 62.85 -55.37 13.63
C VAL A 16 61.37 -55.53 13.96
N VAL A 17 61.01 -56.59 14.73
CA VAL A 17 59.63 -56.81 15.18
C VAL A 17 59.12 -55.65 16.05
N LEU A 18 59.90 -55.15 17.00
CA LEU A 18 59.57 -53.99 17.82
C LEU A 18 59.41 -52.71 16.98
N GLY A 19 60.28 -52.53 16.00
CA GLY A 19 60.17 -51.41 15.04
C GLY A 19 58.86 -51.46 14.23
N VAL A 20 58.50 -52.66 13.74
CA VAL A 20 57.22 -52.81 13.01
C VAL A 20 55.99 -52.54 13.90
N ILE A 21 56.04 -53.04 15.15
CA ILE A 21 54.96 -52.79 16.13
C ILE A 21 54.85 -51.29 16.44
N PHE A 22 55.99 -50.63 16.65
CA PHE A 22 55.99 -49.15 16.92
C PHE A 22 55.52 -48.38 15.76
N ILE A 23 55.94 -48.69 14.54
CA ILE A 23 55.44 -48.03 13.31
C ILE A 23 53.94 -48.28 13.11
N SER A 24 53.46 -49.51 13.31
CA SER A 24 52.05 -49.88 13.24
C SER A 24 51.20 -49.12 14.29
N TRP A 25 51.75 -48.99 15.52
CA TRP A 25 51.07 -48.22 16.57
C TRP A 25 51.06 -46.71 16.25
N TYR A 26 52.14 -46.16 15.70
CA TYR A 26 52.21 -44.73 15.28
C TYR A 26 51.29 -44.45 14.12
N LEU A 27 51.21 -45.33 13.11
CA LEU A 27 50.31 -45.19 11.97
C LEU A 27 48.83 -45.42 12.34
N ARG A 28 48.54 -46.10 13.44
CA ARG A 28 47.16 -46.26 13.95
C ARG A 28 46.68 -45.13 14.82
N LYS A 29 47.49 -44.11 15.09
CA LYS A 29 46.99 -42.89 15.72
C LYS A 29 45.94 -42.29 14.79
N ALA A 30 44.66 -42.49 15.16
CA ALA A 30 43.55 -41.90 14.43
C ALA A 30 43.74 -40.37 14.35
N THR A 31 43.84 -39.86 13.15
CA THR A 31 43.80 -38.39 12.95
C THR A 31 42.47 -37.89 13.46
N PRO A 32 42.44 -36.87 14.34
CA PRO A 32 41.18 -36.34 14.82
C PRO A 32 40.35 -35.85 13.60
N LEU A 33 39.14 -36.36 13.54
CA LEU A 33 38.18 -35.96 12.51
C LEU A 33 37.65 -34.60 12.86
N TYR A 34 37.90 -33.63 12.01
CA TYR A 34 37.33 -32.26 12.11
C TYR A 34 36.16 -32.13 11.16
N ILE A 35 34.99 -31.80 11.69
CA ILE A 35 33.81 -31.45 10.93
C ILE A 35 33.79 -29.91 10.85
N GLN A 36 33.78 -29.38 9.66
CA GLN A 36 33.64 -27.93 9.44
C GLN A 36 32.17 -27.53 9.42
N GLY A 37 31.82 -26.52 10.18
CA GLY A 37 30.51 -25.88 10.16
C GLY A 37 30.59 -24.45 9.64
N THR A 38 29.51 -23.98 9.05
CA THR A 38 29.32 -22.59 8.64
C THR A 38 28.29 -21.95 9.56
N VAL A 39 28.64 -20.78 10.10
CA VAL A 39 27.69 -20.00 10.89
C VAL A 39 26.79 -19.24 9.91
N GLU A 40 25.49 -19.40 10.07
CA GLU A 40 24.47 -18.78 9.24
C GLU A 40 23.47 -18.04 10.13
N CYS A 41 22.77 -17.06 9.56
CA CYS A 41 21.70 -16.34 10.23
C CYS A 41 20.60 -16.00 9.22
N THR A 42 19.42 -15.66 9.72
CA THR A 42 18.32 -15.21 8.87
C THR A 42 18.68 -13.92 8.17
N THR A 43 18.59 -13.93 6.84
CA THR A 43 18.87 -12.77 5.99
C THR A 43 17.58 -12.22 5.42
N TYR A 44 17.28 -10.98 5.75
CA TYR A 44 16.15 -10.23 5.20
C TYR A 44 16.62 -9.33 4.07
N LYS A 45 15.91 -9.40 2.93
CA LYS A 45 16.22 -8.57 1.76
C LYS A 45 15.19 -7.46 1.66
N ALA A 46 15.61 -6.22 1.94
CA ALA A 46 14.79 -5.04 1.77
C ALA A 46 14.66 -4.71 0.27
N SER A 47 13.44 -4.72 -0.23
CA SER A 47 13.08 -4.42 -1.62
C SER A 47 11.94 -3.43 -1.66
N SER A 48 11.86 -2.62 -2.74
CA SER A 48 10.75 -1.71 -2.97
C SER A 48 9.58 -2.39 -3.68
N LYS A 49 8.38 -1.96 -3.36
CA LYS A 49 7.14 -2.30 -4.06
C LYS A 49 6.94 -1.51 -5.36
N VAL A 50 7.57 -0.34 -5.46
CA VAL A 50 7.50 0.53 -6.62
C VAL A 50 8.84 0.60 -7.35
N PRO A 51 8.85 0.64 -8.69
CA PRO A 51 10.07 0.86 -9.43
C PRO A 51 10.50 2.32 -9.32
N GLY A 52 11.80 2.56 -9.27
CA GLY A 52 12.34 3.92 -9.20
C GLY A 52 13.86 3.94 -9.23
N ARG A 53 14.44 5.13 -9.33
CA ARG A 53 15.87 5.31 -9.19
C ARG A 53 16.20 5.55 -7.72
N ILE A 54 17.22 4.87 -7.19
CA ILE A 54 17.70 5.12 -5.82
C ILE A 54 18.23 6.56 -5.78
N GLU A 55 17.57 7.41 -5.00
CA GLU A 55 17.93 8.81 -4.83
C GLU A 55 19.04 8.96 -3.79
N GLU A 56 18.85 8.32 -2.64
CA GLU A 56 19.80 8.40 -1.54
C GLU A 56 19.81 7.09 -0.74
N MET A 57 21.00 6.59 -0.45
CA MET A 57 21.22 5.50 0.49
C MET A 57 21.49 6.11 1.88
N LYS A 58 20.76 5.66 2.91
CA LYS A 58 20.85 6.19 4.28
C LYS A 58 21.66 5.30 5.21
N VAL A 59 22.09 4.14 4.72
CA VAL A 59 22.82 3.14 5.52
C VAL A 59 24.09 2.70 4.78
N GLU A 60 25.05 2.17 5.53
CA GLU A 60 26.32 1.63 5.05
C GLU A 60 26.43 0.14 5.42
N GLU A 61 27.27 -0.61 4.68
CA GLU A 61 27.56 -2.00 5.01
C GLU A 61 28.24 -2.11 6.39
N GLY A 62 27.82 -3.08 7.20
CA GLY A 62 28.24 -3.24 8.60
C GLY A 62 27.53 -2.34 9.59
N GLN A 63 26.64 -1.44 9.16
CA GLN A 63 25.87 -0.59 10.05
C GLN A 63 24.76 -1.38 10.76
N HIS A 64 24.61 -1.14 12.07
CA HIS A 64 23.45 -1.65 12.81
C HIS A 64 22.21 -0.81 12.55
N VAL A 65 21.11 -1.47 12.21
CA VAL A 65 19.82 -0.83 11.91
C VAL A 65 18.72 -1.38 12.80
N THR A 66 17.75 -0.54 13.13
CA THR A 66 16.57 -0.92 13.91
C THR A 66 15.35 -1.12 13.00
N LYS A 67 14.41 -1.95 13.43
CA LYS A 67 13.16 -2.14 12.71
C LYS A 67 12.43 -0.82 12.52
N GLY A 68 12.06 -0.47 11.29
CA GLY A 68 11.40 0.79 10.93
C GLY A 68 12.37 1.94 10.66
N GLU A 69 13.68 1.72 10.65
CA GLU A 69 14.68 2.69 10.23
C GLU A 69 14.72 2.83 8.72
N LEU A 70 14.85 4.05 8.20
CA LEU A 70 14.89 4.34 6.77
C LEU A 70 16.21 3.88 6.17
N LEU A 71 16.13 2.98 5.20
CA LEU A 71 17.30 2.40 4.52
C LEU A 71 17.71 3.20 3.29
N TYR A 72 16.74 3.50 2.42
CA TYR A 72 16.96 4.27 1.20
C TYR A 72 15.67 4.90 0.70
N THR A 73 15.82 5.89 -0.19
CA THR A 73 14.73 6.60 -0.84
C THR A 73 14.78 6.39 -2.36
N LEU A 74 13.61 6.31 -2.98
CA LEU A 74 13.47 6.22 -4.43
C LEU A 74 12.92 7.53 -4.99
N SER A 75 13.54 8.02 -6.06
CA SER A 75 12.99 9.08 -6.89
C SER A 75 11.95 8.50 -7.85
N THR A 76 10.72 8.99 -7.73
CA THR A 76 9.55 8.51 -8.50
C THR A 76 8.77 9.68 -9.09
N PRO A 77 9.36 10.44 -10.04
CA PRO A 77 8.72 11.64 -10.61
C PRO A 77 7.39 11.33 -11.30
N GLU A 78 7.24 10.12 -11.84
CA GLU A 78 6.01 9.65 -12.47
C GLU A 78 4.86 9.53 -11.46
N LEU A 79 5.14 9.07 -10.23
CA LEU A 79 4.14 8.99 -9.16
C LEU A 79 3.74 10.38 -8.67
N ASN A 80 4.68 11.32 -8.58
CA ASN A 80 4.38 12.72 -8.25
C ASN A 80 3.47 13.37 -9.31
N ALA A 81 3.72 13.12 -10.60
CA ALA A 81 2.84 13.59 -11.68
C ALA A 81 1.43 12.96 -11.60
N LYS A 82 1.34 11.66 -11.28
CA LYS A 82 0.05 10.98 -11.04
C LYS A 82 -0.68 11.54 -9.82
N LEU A 83 0.03 11.89 -8.74
CA LEU A 83 -0.57 12.53 -7.58
C LEU A 83 -1.22 13.85 -7.96
N GLN A 84 -0.49 14.72 -8.66
CA GLN A 84 -1.03 16.00 -9.14
C GLN A 84 -2.27 15.80 -10.04
N GLN A 85 -2.26 14.79 -10.90
CA GLN A 85 -3.42 14.45 -11.73
C GLN A 85 -4.60 13.99 -10.87
N ALA A 86 -4.41 13.13 -9.89
CA ALA A 86 -5.46 12.64 -9.00
C ALA A 86 -6.03 13.78 -8.13
N GLU A 87 -5.18 14.69 -7.63
CA GLU A 87 -5.60 15.87 -6.88
C GLU A 87 -6.42 16.85 -7.76
N ALA A 88 -6.05 17.02 -9.03
CA ALA A 88 -6.83 17.83 -9.95
C ALA A 88 -8.23 17.22 -10.20
N VAL A 89 -8.33 15.90 -10.34
CA VAL A 89 -9.62 15.19 -10.46
C VAL A 89 -10.45 15.34 -9.18
N LYS A 90 -9.84 15.20 -8.00
CA LYS A 90 -10.50 15.41 -6.70
C LYS A 90 -11.03 16.86 -6.60
N SER A 91 -10.23 17.85 -7.00
CA SER A 91 -10.63 19.25 -7.00
C SER A 91 -11.82 19.49 -7.92
N ALA A 92 -11.83 18.90 -9.13
CA ALA A 92 -12.95 19.00 -10.06
C ALA A 92 -14.22 18.34 -9.51
N ALA A 93 -14.11 17.15 -8.92
CA ALA A 93 -15.23 16.45 -8.28
C ALA A 93 -15.81 17.27 -7.11
N SER A 94 -14.94 17.83 -6.25
CA SER A 94 -15.33 18.69 -5.14
C SER A 94 -16.05 19.97 -5.60
N ALA A 95 -15.62 20.56 -6.72
CA ALA A 95 -16.29 21.71 -7.29
C ALA A 95 -17.69 21.35 -7.83
N MET A 96 -17.88 20.14 -8.38
CA MET A 96 -19.19 19.64 -8.80
C MET A 96 -20.11 19.36 -7.61
N ASP A 97 -19.60 18.75 -6.55
CA ASP A 97 -20.36 18.55 -5.31
C ASP A 97 -20.78 19.87 -4.68
N GLN A 98 -19.87 20.82 -4.57
CA GLN A 98 -20.16 22.17 -4.08
C GLN A 98 -21.23 22.86 -4.90
N LYS A 99 -21.23 22.69 -6.24
CA LYS A 99 -22.26 23.21 -7.13
C LYS A 99 -23.61 22.56 -6.87
N ALA A 100 -23.64 21.22 -6.67
CA ALA A 100 -24.87 20.50 -6.35
C ALA A 100 -25.44 20.90 -4.98
N LEU A 101 -24.59 21.14 -3.99
CA LEU A 101 -24.99 21.61 -2.66
C LEU A 101 -25.48 23.07 -2.65
N THR A 102 -24.79 23.95 -3.36
CA THR A 102 -25.15 25.38 -3.43
C THR A 102 -26.43 25.59 -4.23
N GLY A 103 -26.69 24.77 -5.24
CA GLY A 103 -27.86 24.82 -6.09
C GLY A 103 -27.82 26.01 -7.04
N ALA A 104 -29.02 26.55 -7.42
CA ALA A 104 -29.15 27.63 -8.36
C ALA A 104 -28.60 28.96 -7.83
N ARG A 105 -28.02 29.77 -8.72
CA ARG A 105 -27.50 31.08 -8.38
C ARG A 105 -28.64 32.04 -7.96
N ILE A 106 -28.31 33.04 -7.12
CA ILE A 106 -29.28 34.01 -6.62
C ILE A 106 -30.09 34.66 -7.74
N GLN A 107 -29.42 35.05 -8.85
CA GLN A 107 -30.09 35.64 -10.01
C GLN A 107 -31.11 34.71 -10.69
N GLN A 108 -30.83 33.39 -10.70
CA GLN A 108 -31.76 32.39 -11.23
C GLN A 108 -32.98 32.22 -10.33
N LYS A 109 -32.78 32.25 -9.01
CA LYS A 109 -33.85 32.19 -8.00
C LYS A 109 -34.73 33.44 -8.09
N GLU A 110 -34.15 34.63 -8.19
CA GLU A 110 -34.88 35.88 -8.35
C GLU A 110 -35.68 35.92 -9.67
N ALA A 111 -35.09 35.45 -10.78
CA ALA A 111 -35.79 35.38 -12.06
C ALA A 111 -37.00 34.44 -12.01
N ALA A 112 -36.88 33.28 -11.37
CA ALA A 112 -37.97 32.33 -11.20
C ALA A 112 -39.07 32.88 -10.29
N LEU A 113 -38.70 33.57 -9.19
CA LEU A 113 -39.62 34.23 -8.29
C LEU A 113 -40.43 35.31 -9.00
N ASN A 114 -39.76 36.20 -9.74
CA ASN A 114 -40.41 37.28 -10.50
C ASN A 114 -41.37 36.74 -11.56
N LEU A 115 -41.03 35.60 -12.20
CA LEU A 115 -41.92 34.93 -13.15
C LEU A 115 -43.18 34.42 -12.47
N TRP A 116 -43.06 33.82 -11.30
CA TRP A 116 -44.21 33.34 -10.51
C TRP A 116 -45.06 34.50 -10.01
N GLU A 117 -44.49 35.59 -9.48
CA GLU A 117 -45.22 36.81 -9.08
C GLU A 117 -46.00 37.42 -10.24
N LYS A 118 -45.40 37.47 -11.45
CA LYS A 118 -46.11 37.91 -12.67
C LYS A 118 -47.31 37.01 -12.96
N ALA A 119 -47.18 35.71 -12.86
CA ALA A 119 -48.26 34.76 -13.07
C ALA A 119 -49.38 34.91 -12.01
N GLN A 120 -49.03 35.14 -10.72
CA GLN A 120 -49.98 35.44 -9.66
C GLN A 120 -50.78 36.73 -9.91
N ALA A 121 -50.10 37.78 -10.37
CA ALA A 121 -50.77 39.01 -10.73
C ALA A 121 -51.79 38.82 -11.88
N GLY A 122 -51.39 37.99 -12.88
CA GLY A 122 -52.28 37.60 -13.98
C GLY A 122 -53.51 36.80 -13.52
N LEU A 123 -53.30 35.85 -12.63
CA LEU A 123 -54.39 35.07 -12.02
C LEU A 123 -55.33 35.97 -11.22
N LEU A 124 -54.80 36.89 -10.40
CA LEU A 124 -55.65 37.80 -9.62
C LEU A 124 -56.53 38.70 -10.51
N LEU A 125 -55.97 39.18 -11.64
CA LEU A 125 -56.74 39.96 -12.62
C LEU A 125 -57.83 39.13 -13.26
N ALA A 126 -57.52 37.90 -13.69
CA ALA A 126 -58.53 36.95 -14.27
C ALA A 126 -59.63 36.61 -13.28
N GLN A 127 -59.29 36.39 -12.01
CA GLN A 127 -60.24 36.14 -10.94
C GLN A 127 -61.20 37.33 -10.76
N LYS A 128 -60.68 38.53 -10.60
CA LYS A 128 -61.51 39.74 -10.48
C LYS A 128 -62.36 39.95 -11.69
N THR A 129 -61.90 39.64 -12.89
CA THR A 129 -62.66 39.74 -14.12
C THR A 129 -63.81 38.75 -14.18
N PHE A 130 -63.51 37.48 -13.82
CA PHE A 130 -64.52 36.41 -13.71
C PHE A 130 -65.61 36.80 -12.71
N ASP A 131 -65.25 37.21 -11.50
CA ASP A 131 -66.19 37.57 -10.45
C ASP A 131 -67.08 38.69 -10.90
N ARG A 132 -66.55 39.72 -11.59
CA ARG A 132 -67.30 40.82 -12.16
C ARG A 132 -68.27 40.38 -13.28
N VAL A 133 -67.82 39.54 -14.21
CA VAL A 133 -68.63 39.03 -15.31
C VAL A 133 -69.72 38.10 -14.78
N ASN A 134 -69.40 37.27 -13.76
CA ASN A 134 -70.40 36.43 -13.12
C ASN A 134 -71.53 37.19 -12.45
N ASN A 135 -71.21 38.27 -11.70
CA ASN A 135 -72.18 39.15 -11.08
C ASN A 135 -73.07 39.83 -12.12
N LEU A 136 -72.55 40.29 -13.28
CA LEU A 136 -73.28 40.89 -14.37
C LEU A 136 -74.18 39.88 -15.12
N TYR A 137 -73.70 38.59 -15.19
CA TYR A 137 -74.51 37.48 -15.75
C TYR A 137 -75.70 37.18 -14.86
N GLU A 138 -75.54 37.13 -13.58
CA GLU A 138 -76.58 36.87 -12.58
C GLU A 138 -77.66 38.02 -12.63
N GLN A 139 -77.22 39.23 -12.96
CA GLN A 139 -78.13 40.39 -13.20
C GLN A 139 -78.74 40.40 -14.58
N GLY A 140 -78.43 39.43 -15.46
CA GLY A 140 -78.99 39.39 -16.83
C GLY A 140 -78.39 40.41 -17.81
N VAL A 141 -77.25 41.06 -17.45
CA VAL A 141 -76.66 42.16 -18.23
C VAL A 141 -75.76 41.61 -19.36
N VAL A 142 -75.15 40.42 -19.19
CA VAL A 142 -74.22 39.87 -20.20
C VAL A 142 -74.70 38.47 -20.62
N PRO A 143 -74.42 38.01 -21.86
CA PRO A 143 -74.76 36.66 -22.33
C PRO A 143 -73.82 35.60 -21.72
N ALA A 144 -74.30 34.33 -21.68
CA ALA A 144 -73.61 33.18 -21.14
C ALA A 144 -72.22 33.01 -21.81
N GLN A 145 -72.06 33.29 -23.09
CA GLN A 145 -70.77 33.21 -23.79
C GLN A 145 -69.69 34.06 -23.09
N LYS A 146 -70.00 35.25 -22.56
CA LYS A 146 -69.06 36.10 -21.86
C LYS A 146 -68.63 35.47 -20.51
N LEU A 147 -69.53 34.85 -19.85
CA LEU A 147 -69.19 34.05 -18.60
C LEU A 147 -68.25 32.89 -18.92
N ASP A 148 -68.54 32.13 -19.99
CA ASP A 148 -67.72 31.00 -20.40
C ASP A 148 -66.31 31.45 -20.84
N GLU A 149 -66.19 32.59 -21.59
CA GLU A 149 -64.93 33.19 -21.93
C GLU A 149 -64.09 33.58 -20.69
N ALA A 150 -64.73 34.24 -19.71
CA ALA A 150 -64.09 34.65 -18.46
C ALA A 150 -63.68 33.45 -17.63
N ARG A 151 -64.50 32.38 -17.57
CA ARG A 151 -64.17 31.11 -16.89
C ARG A 151 -63.01 30.42 -17.54
N ALA A 152 -62.96 30.29 -18.86
CA ALA A 152 -61.89 29.69 -19.61
C ALA A 152 -60.57 30.46 -19.39
N ASN A 153 -60.63 31.82 -19.40
CA ASN A 153 -59.47 32.65 -19.10
C ASN A 153 -58.93 32.45 -17.67
N LEU A 154 -59.83 32.38 -16.67
CA LEU A 154 -59.50 32.08 -15.29
C LEU A 154 -58.78 30.74 -15.16
N GLN A 155 -59.34 29.69 -15.79
CA GLN A 155 -58.73 28.36 -15.79
C GLN A 155 -57.33 28.35 -16.44
N ALA A 156 -57.16 29.09 -17.55
CA ALA A 156 -55.87 29.23 -18.23
C ALA A 156 -54.84 29.92 -17.33
N MET A 157 -55.22 31.03 -16.65
CA MET A 157 -54.34 31.72 -15.73
C MET A 157 -53.99 30.93 -14.48
N GLN A 158 -54.94 30.11 -13.95
CA GLN A 158 -54.69 29.15 -12.89
C GLN A 158 -53.63 28.09 -13.29
N ALA A 159 -53.73 27.59 -14.53
CA ALA A 159 -52.74 26.64 -15.05
C ALA A 159 -51.34 27.28 -15.22
N THR A 160 -51.31 28.52 -15.69
CA THR A 160 -50.08 29.30 -15.86
C THR A 160 -49.38 29.58 -14.52
N GLU A 161 -50.18 29.99 -13.51
CA GLU A 161 -49.65 30.24 -12.16
C GLU A 161 -49.06 28.94 -11.55
N ARG A 162 -49.78 27.79 -11.65
CA ARG A 162 -49.30 26.51 -11.16
C ARG A 162 -48.00 26.07 -11.85
N ALA A 163 -47.88 26.29 -13.15
CA ALA A 163 -46.65 25.97 -13.89
C ALA A 163 -45.50 26.88 -13.48
N ALA A 164 -45.71 28.16 -13.30
CA ALA A 164 -44.69 29.10 -12.84
C ALA A 164 -44.25 28.82 -11.40
N LYS A 165 -45.20 28.43 -10.53
CA LYS A 165 -44.91 28.00 -9.16
C LYS A 165 -44.04 26.77 -9.13
N ALA A 166 -44.41 25.71 -9.85
CA ALA A 166 -43.64 24.49 -9.93
C ALA A 166 -42.21 24.74 -10.47
N GLN A 167 -42.05 25.64 -11.44
CA GLN A 167 -40.75 26.05 -11.96
C GLN A 167 -39.93 26.81 -10.90
N CYS A 168 -40.58 27.68 -10.11
CA CYS A 168 -39.92 28.36 -9.01
C CYS A 168 -39.46 27.38 -7.93
N GLU A 169 -40.30 26.46 -7.47
CA GLU A 169 -39.97 25.42 -6.51
C GLU A 169 -38.79 24.58 -6.99
N LEU A 170 -38.77 24.13 -8.26
CA LEU A 170 -37.67 23.36 -8.84
C LEU A 170 -36.34 24.12 -8.75
N VAL A 171 -36.33 25.40 -9.01
CA VAL A 171 -35.11 26.25 -8.93
C VAL A 171 -34.64 26.43 -7.48
N PHE A 172 -35.58 26.57 -6.53
CA PHE A 172 -35.27 26.77 -5.12
C PHE A 172 -34.80 25.45 -4.44
N ASP A 173 -35.41 24.33 -4.76
CA ASP A 173 -35.02 23.03 -4.24
C ASP A 173 -33.63 22.59 -4.73
N GLY A 174 -33.25 23.06 -5.94
CA GLY A 174 -31.94 22.81 -6.53
C GLY A 174 -31.75 21.37 -6.95
N ALA A 175 -30.55 20.83 -6.77
CA ALA A 175 -30.22 19.45 -7.13
C ALA A 175 -30.99 18.46 -6.24
N SER A 176 -31.45 17.36 -6.84
CA SER A 176 -32.13 16.28 -6.12
C SER A 176 -31.21 15.61 -5.08
N LYS A 177 -31.82 14.86 -4.19
CA LYS A 177 -31.03 14.10 -3.20
C LYS A 177 -30.08 13.12 -3.88
N GLU A 178 -30.56 12.46 -4.92
CA GLU A 178 -29.79 11.48 -5.71
C GLU A 178 -28.63 12.15 -6.45
N GLU A 179 -28.82 13.34 -7.00
CA GLU A 179 -27.75 14.12 -7.64
C GLU A 179 -26.68 14.55 -6.64
N LYS A 180 -27.05 14.98 -5.44
CA LYS A 180 -26.13 15.31 -4.35
C LYS A 180 -25.35 14.10 -3.88
N GLU A 181 -26.05 12.95 -3.71
CA GLU A 181 -25.40 11.68 -3.33
C GLU A 181 -24.42 11.19 -4.41
N ALA A 182 -24.79 11.33 -5.69
CA ALA A 182 -23.92 10.99 -6.82
C ALA A 182 -22.65 11.87 -6.85
N ALA A 183 -22.81 13.19 -6.68
CA ALA A 183 -21.69 14.13 -6.64
C ALA A 183 -20.75 13.82 -5.45
N ALA A 184 -21.30 13.59 -4.26
CA ALA A 184 -20.52 13.19 -3.09
C ALA A 184 -19.82 11.83 -3.28
N ALA A 185 -20.44 10.87 -3.99
CA ALA A 185 -19.81 9.59 -4.32
C ALA A 185 -18.63 9.79 -5.29
N GLN A 186 -18.72 10.71 -6.22
CA GLN A 186 -17.64 11.05 -7.14
C GLN A 186 -16.44 11.69 -6.41
N VAL A 187 -16.67 12.50 -5.38
CA VAL A 187 -15.61 13.02 -4.51
C VAL A 187 -14.90 11.86 -3.79
N ARG A 188 -15.66 10.96 -3.17
CA ARG A 188 -15.06 9.77 -2.49
C ARG A 188 -14.25 8.89 -3.43
N GLN A 189 -14.72 8.71 -4.68
CA GLN A 189 -13.96 7.97 -5.69
C GLN A 189 -12.63 8.65 -6.02
N ALA A 190 -12.64 9.98 -6.19
CA ALA A 190 -11.44 10.76 -6.46
C ALA A 190 -10.47 10.77 -5.26
N GLU A 191 -10.99 10.81 -4.04
CA GLU A 191 -10.20 10.67 -2.80
C GLU A 191 -9.52 9.31 -2.72
N GLY A 192 -10.22 8.24 -3.10
CA GLY A 192 -9.65 6.91 -3.19
C GLY A 192 -8.46 6.84 -4.17
N ALA A 193 -8.58 7.50 -5.33
CA ALA A 193 -7.50 7.58 -6.31
C ALA A 193 -6.27 8.37 -5.79
N VAL A 194 -6.49 9.45 -5.04
CA VAL A 194 -5.39 10.18 -4.37
C VAL A 194 -4.70 9.28 -3.35
N SER A 195 -5.47 8.63 -2.46
CA SER A 195 -4.95 7.75 -1.42
C SER A 195 -4.16 6.55 -1.98
N GLU A 196 -4.58 6.02 -3.14
CA GLU A 196 -3.84 4.97 -3.84
C GLU A 196 -2.44 5.45 -4.24
N VAL A 197 -2.34 6.62 -4.86
CA VAL A 197 -1.03 7.16 -5.30
C VAL A 197 -0.16 7.55 -4.10
N GLU A 198 -0.74 8.12 -3.03
CA GLU A 198 -0.04 8.41 -1.77
C GLU A 198 0.55 7.14 -1.15
N SER A 199 -0.19 6.02 -1.21
CA SER A 199 0.31 4.72 -0.75
C SER A 199 1.53 4.26 -1.56
N TYR A 200 1.52 4.41 -2.88
CA TYR A 200 2.69 4.11 -3.71
C TYR A 200 3.87 5.05 -3.42
N LEU A 201 3.61 6.32 -3.15
CA LEU A 201 4.67 7.27 -2.76
C LEU A 201 5.28 6.92 -1.40
N SER A 202 4.47 6.44 -0.45
CA SER A 202 4.99 5.96 0.83
C SER A 202 5.88 4.71 0.68
N ASP A 203 5.58 3.84 -0.29
CA ASP A 203 6.39 2.66 -0.63
C ASP A 203 7.74 3.02 -1.32
N ALA A 204 7.93 4.29 -1.75
CA ALA A 204 9.21 4.79 -2.24
C ALA A 204 10.22 5.09 -1.12
N LEU A 205 9.77 5.14 0.13
CA LEU A 205 10.61 5.22 1.33
C LEU A 205 10.72 3.81 1.91
N VAL A 206 11.88 3.20 1.78
CA VAL A 206 12.05 1.80 2.19
C VAL A 206 12.69 1.71 3.56
N TYR A 207 11.99 1.04 4.47
CA TYR A 207 12.37 0.88 5.86
C TYR A 207 12.83 -0.54 6.19
N SER A 208 13.64 -0.68 7.22
CA SER A 208 14.08 -1.99 7.70
C SER A 208 12.91 -2.81 8.27
N PRO A 209 12.70 -4.05 7.79
CA PRO A 209 11.68 -4.95 8.35
C PRO A 209 12.06 -5.53 9.72
N VAL A 210 13.36 -5.52 10.07
CA VAL A 210 13.92 -6.15 11.28
C VAL A 210 15.00 -5.27 11.89
N THR A 211 15.36 -5.56 13.14
CA THR A 211 16.56 -5.03 13.77
C THR A 211 17.71 -5.99 13.47
N GLY A 212 18.84 -5.48 12.98
CA GLY A 212 19.95 -6.32 12.57
C GLY A 212 21.13 -5.50 12.07
N GLU A 213 22.00 -6.13 11.27
CA GLU A 213 23.17 -5.49 10.68
C GLU A 213 23.10 -5.56 9.15
N VAL A 214 23.40 -4.47 8.46
CA VAL A 214 23.46 -4.41 7.01
C VAL A 214 24.63 -5.27 6.52
N SER A 215 24.31 -6.36 5.82
CA SER A 215 25.32 -7.27 5.28
C SER A 215 25.90 -6.79 3.98
N THR A 216 25.02 -6.40 3.05
CA THR A 216 25.44 -6.03 1.69
C THR A 216 24.45 -5.06 1.09
N ILE A 217 24.95 -4.05 0.41
CA ILE A 217 24.18 -3.16 -0.44
C ILE A 217 24.30 -3.67 -1.87
N ILE A 218 23.19 -4.14 -2.44
CA ILE A 218 23.15 -4.83 -3.74
C ILE A 218 23.03 -3.83 -4.89
N ALA A 219 22.37 -2.69 -4.65
CA ALA A 219 22.21 -1.61 -5.61
C ALA A 219 22.56 -0.26 -4.98
N GLU A 220 23.28 0.57 -5.71
CA GLU A 220 23.80 1.85 -5.24
C GLU A 220 22.92 3.04 -5.62
N ALA A 221 23.20 4.19 -4.98
CA ALA A 221 22.53 5.45 -5.33
C ALA A 221 22.74 5.80 -6.81
N GLY A 222 21.68 6.21 -7.48
CA GLY A 222 21.65 6.48 -8.92
C GLY A 222 21.22 5.31 -9.79
N GLU A 223 21.18 4.08 -9.28
CA GLU A 223 20.70 2.90 -10.02
C GLU A 223 19.18 2.86 -10.11
N LEU A 224 18.67 2.27 -11.20
CA LEU A 224 17.25 2.02 -11.41
C LEU A 224 16.90 0.63 -10.91
N VAL A 225 15.96 0.53 -9.98
CA VAL A 225 15.50 -0.74 -9.41
C VAL A 225 14.05 -1.00 -9.76
N GLY A 226 13.74 -2.27 -10.05
CA GLY A 226 12.38 -2.73 -10.33
C GLY A 226 11.65 -3.17 -9.06
N THR A 227 10.35 -3.41 -9.19
CA THR A 227 9.51 -3.95 -8.11
C THR A 227 10.06 -5.29 -7.60
N GLY A 228 10.24 -5.40 -6.27
CA GLY A 228 10.72 -6.61 -5.63
C GLY A 228 12.23 -6.88 -5.78
N TYR A 229 12.97 -5.98 -6.45
CA TYR A 229 14.42 -6.12 -6.54
C TYR A 229 15.07 -5.85 -5.17
N PRO A 230 15.90 -6.77 -4.64
CA PRO A 230 16.56 -6.58 -3.35
C PRO A 230 17.64 -5.51 -3.46
N VAL A 231 17.59 -4.50 -2.60
CA VAL A 231 18.56 -3.40 -2.57
C VAL A 231 19.52 -3.54 -1.39
N VAL A 232 19.00 -3.87 -0.22
CA VAL A 232 19.79 -4.02 1.01
C VAL A 232 19.50 -5.38 1.64
N ALA A 233 20.55 -6.11 2.01
CA ALA A 233 20.47 -7.35 2.78
C ALA A 233 20.80 -7.07 4.25
N ILE A 234 19.93 -7.52 5.16
CA ILE A 234 20.07 -7.31 6.61
C ILE A 234 20.11 -8.66 7.29
N LEU A 235 21.11 -8.88 8.16
CA LEU A 235 21.28 -10.08 8.97
C LEU A 235 20.57 -9.91 10.31
N ASP A 236 19.72 -10.85 10.66
CA ASP A 236 19.13 -10.92 12.00
C ASP A 236 20.08 -11.69 12.92
N MET A 237 20.83 -10.93 13.72
CA MET A 237 21.81 -11.52 14.66
C MET A 237 21.17 -12.20 15.88
N SER A 238 19.84 -12.12 16.03
CA SER A 238 19.12 -12.81 17.10
C SER A 238 18.80 -14.28 16.78
N ASP A 239 18.83 -14.63 15.48
CA ASP A 239 18.52 -15.98 14.96
C ASP A 239 19.74 -16.52 14.19
N VAL A 240 20.68 -17.07 14.92
CA VAL A 240 21.97 -17.59 14.41
C VAL A 240 22.05 -19.09 14.63
N TRP A 241 22.42 -19.84 13.60
CA TRP A 241 22.64 -21.29 13.67
C TRP A 241 23.93 -21.67 12.98
N VAL A 242 24.34 -22.94 13.20
CA VAL A 242 25.53 -23.52 12.56
C VAL A 242 25.11 -24.69 11.72
N THR A 243 25.46 -24.67 10.44
CA THR A 243 25.24 -25.77 9.51
C THR A 243 26.51 -26.64 9.40
N PHE A 244 26.40 -27.92 9.70
CA PHE A 244 27.48 -28.88 9.57
C PHE A 244 27.23 -29.84 8.42
N ASN A 245 28.22 -30.01 7.55
CA ASN A 245 28.21 -31.05 6.52
C ASN A 245 28.86 -32.33 7.06
N ILE A 246 28.03 -33.29 7.45
CA ILE A 246 28.47 -34.52 8.09
C ILE A 246 28.50 -35.66 7.06
N LYS A 247 29.56 -36.47 7.07
CA LYS A 247 29.64 -37.65 6.22
C LYS A 247 28.64 -38.71 6.67
N GLU A 248 28.12 -39.50 5.72
CA GLU A 248 27.11 -40.52 5.96
C GLU A 248 27.54 -41.59 6.96
N ASP A 249 28.82 -41.95 6.98
CA ASP A 249 29.41 -42.94 7.91
C ASP A 249 29.37 -42.52 9.38
N LEU A 250 29.20 -41.22 9.66
CA LEU A 250 29.08 -40.63 11.00
C LEU A 250 27.62 -40.41 11.45
N MET A 251 26.67 -40.52 10.53
CA MET A 251 25.25 -40.26 10.82
C MET A 251 24.64 -41.18 11.90
N PRO A 252 25.03 -42.47 12.00
CA PRO A 252 24.48 -43.35 13.04
C PRO A 252 24.72 -42.88 14.48
N ASP A 253 25.79 -42.13 14.72
CA ASP A 253 26.20 -41.65 16.04
C ASP A 253 25.59 -40.27 16.41
N ILE A 254 24.87 -39.64 15.48
CA ILE A 254 24.34 -38.30 15.67
C ILE A 254 22.81 -38.36 15.70
N HIS A 255 22.26 -37.90 16.82
CA HIS A 255 20.81 -37.84 17.04
C HIS A 255 20.39 -36.43 17.41
N ILE A 256 19.10 -36.13 17.27
CA ILE A 256 18.54 -34.85 17.72
C ILE A 256 18.80 -34.67 19.22
N GLY A 257 19.47 -33.58 19.59
CA GLY A 257 19.90 -33.29 20.96
C GLY A 257 21.33 -33.74 21.29
N THR A 258 22.08 -34.29 20.31
CA THR A 258 23.52 -34.57 20.49
C THR A 258 24.27 -33.25 20.64
N ARG A 259 25.00 -33.10 21.73
CA ARG A 259 25.83 -31.92 21.98
C ARG A 259 27.23 -32.13 21.41
N MET A 260 27.69 -31.16 20.67
CA MET A 260 29.02 -31.15 20.06
C MET A 260 29.79 -29.89 20.51
N LYS A 261 31.11 -30.07 20.70
CA LYS A 261 32.01 -28.96 20.99
C LYS A 261 32.67 -28.49 19.70
N GLY A 262 32.43 -27.24 19.32
CA GLY A 262 33.08 -26.60 18.20
C GLY A 262 34.05 -25.52 18.67
N TYR A 263 35.18 -25.38 18.00
CA TYR A 263 36.12 -24.29 18.19
C TYR A 263 35.85 -23.24 17.12
N ILE A 264 35.63 -22.00 17.56
CA ILE A 264 35.40 -20.84 16.67
C ILE A 264 36.70 -20.02 16.60
N PRO A 265 37.48 -20.09 15.50
CA PRO A 265 38.77 -19.43 15.40
C PRO A 265 38.67 -17.91 15.58
N ALA A 266 37.63 -17.27 15.06
CA ALA A 266 37.41 -15.81 15.14
C ALA A 266 37.23 -15.33 16.59
N LEU A 267 36.73 -16.17 17.49
CA LEU A 267 36.50 -15.84 18.90
C LEU A 267 37.54 -16.45 19.84
N ASP A 268 38.47 -17.25 19.31
CA ASP A 268 39.48 -18.04 20.05
C ASP A 268 38.90 -18.80 21.24
N ARG A 269 37.73 -19.40 21.07
CA ARG A 269 37.06 -20.16 22.11
C ARG A 269 36.25 -21.35 21.59
N SER A 270 36.06 -22.33 22.46
CA SER A 270 35.14 -23.43 22.18
C SER A 270 33.75 -23.11 22.68
N VAL A 271 32.78 -23.46 21.88
CA VAL A 271 31.34 -23.32 22.16
C VAL A 271 30.70 -24.71 22.06
N GLU A 272 29.68 -24.97 22.86
CA GLU A 272 28.86 -26.16 22.78
C GLU A 272 27.60 -25.86 21.94
N PHE A 273 27.34 -26.74 20.98
CA PHE A 273 26.22 -26.66 20.05
C PHE A 273 25.23 -27.79 20.32
#